data_2df4c4057bf69865ba794c8096c55146
#
_entry.id   2df4c4057bf69865ba794c8096c55146
#
_cell.length_a   1.000
_cell.length_b   1.000
_cell.length_c   1.000
_cell.angle_alpha   90.00
_cell.angle_beta   90.00
_cell.angle_gamma   90.00
#
_symmetry.space_group_name_H-M   'P 1'
#
loop_
_entity.id
_entity.type
_entity.pdbx_description
1 polymer ?
#
loop_
_entity_poly.entity_id
_entity_poly.type
_entity_poly.pdbx_seq_one_letter_code
_entity_poly.pdbx_strand_id
1 'polypeptide(L)'
;HFLKRAHWNTRQAVWVKRYFNRELMPVLSPIGLDPSHPFPRILNKSLNFLVSLEGKDAFGRNSAIAIVQAPRALPRIINIPESHAGGPNEFVFLSSIIHAHVDDIFPGMQVTGCYQFRVTRDSDLFVDDEEVEDLLRALEGELDQRRFGAAVRLEVAAECPIEMISRLGHEFKLVDNEIYRCHGPVNLTRLMAVPAMVERPDLKFPVFTPSRPRRLALATDMFAVIRRGDLMLHHPFESFVPVI
;
A
#
# COMPACT_ATOMS: atom_id res chain seq x y z
N HIS A 1 -17.01 10.99 0.71
CA HIS A 1 -17.46 10.29 1.92
C HIS A 1 -16.89 8.88 1.95
N PHE A 2 -16.24 8.48 3.08
CA PHE A 2 -15.74 7.12 3.27
C PHE A 2 -16.77 6.28 4.01
N LEU A 3 -17.27 5.24 3.34
CA LEU A 3 -18.29 4.36 3.90
C LEU A 3 -17.66 3.29 4.78
N LYS A 4 -18.07 3.25 6.04
CA LYS A 4 -17.78 2.15 6.96
C LYS A 4 -18.71 0.96 6.67
N ARG A 5 -18.23 -0.28 6.85
CA ARG A 5 -19.02 -1.50 6.63
C ARG A 5 -20.41 -1.46 7.29
N ALA A 6 -20.49 -0.97 8.51
CA ALA A 6 -21.76 -0.88 9.26
C ALA A 6 -22.80 0.07 8.64
N HIS A 7 -22.38 0.94 7.72
CA HIS A 7 -23.24 1.94 7.08
C HIS A 7 -23.56 1.62 5.61
N TRP A 8 -23.13 0.46 5.10
CA TRP A 8 -23.48 0.07 3.73
C TRP A 8 -24.97 -0.25 3.63
N ASN A 9 -25.62 0.39 2.70
CA ASN A 9 -26.97 0.00 2.32
C ASN A 9 -26.95 -1.29 1.47
N THR A 10 -28.12 -1.88 1.23
CA THR A 10 -28.25 -3.14 0.48
C THR A 10 -27.61 -3.08 -0.92
N ARG A 11 -27.77 -1.96 -1.66
CA ARG A 11 -27.19 -1.80 -3.00
C ARG A 11 -25.66 -1.74 -2.95
N GLN A 12 -25.12 -1.02 -2.00
CA GLN A 12 -23.68 -0.92 -1.75
C GLN A 12 -23.09 -2.28 -1.34
N ALA A 13 -23.73 -2.99 -0.42
CA ALA A 13 -23.29 -4.31 0.01
C ALA A 13 -23.26 -5.33 -1.14
N VAL A 14 -24.30 -5.35 -1.99
CA VAL A 14 -24.36 -6.21 -3.17
C VAL A 14 -23.24 -5.86 -4.15
N TRP A 15 -23.01 -4.57 -4.39
CA TRP A 15 -21.94 -4.13 -5.28
C TRP A 15 -20.55 -4.50 -4.72
N VAL A 16 -20.29 -4.25 -3.44
CA VAL A 16 -19.04 -4.60 -2.76
C VAL A 16 -18.78 -6.11 -2.85
N LYS A 17 -19.80 -6.95 -2.62
CA LYS A 17 -19.67 -8.40 -2.77
C LYS A 17 -19.32 -8.81 -4.20
N ARG A 18 -19.94 -8.19 -5.19
CA ARG A 18 -19.61 -8.43 -6.60
C ARG A 18 -18.18 -8.00 -6.94
N TYR A 19 -17.76 -6.83 -6.43
CA TYR A 19 -16.39 -6.35 -6.59
C TYR A 19 -15.39 -7.32 -5.95
N PHE A 20 -15.66 -7.77 -4.74
CA PHE A 20 -14.83 -8.78 -4.07
C PHE A 20 -14.67 -10.04 -4.91
N ASN A 21 -15.77 -10.63 -5.36
CA ASN A 21 -15.75 -11.89 -6.10
C ASN A 21 -15.03 -11.77 -7.45
N ARG A 22 -15.14 -10.61 -8.10
CA ARG A 22 -14.63 -10.42 -9.47
C ARG A 22 -13.18 -9.93 -9.49
N GLU A 23 -12.85 -9.00 -8.62
CA GLU A 23 -11.57 -8.30 -8.68
C GLU A 23 -10.58 -8.77 -7.59
N LEU A 24 -11.08 -9.17 -6.42
CA LEU A 24 -10.23 -9.53 -5.27
C LEU A 24 -10.02 -11.02 -5.13
N MET A 25 -11.09 -11.80 -5.09
CA MET A 25 -11.02 -13.24 -4.84
C MET A 25 -10.05 -13.98 -5.77
N PRO A 26 -9.98 -13.68 -7.09
CA PRO A 26 -9.07 -14.38 -8.00
C PRO A 26 -7.58 -14.09 -7.76
N VAL A 27 -7.25 -13.01 -7.08
CA VAL A 27 -5.85 -12.53 -6.87
C VAL A 27 -5.41 -12.57 -5.41
N LEU A 28 -6.31 -12.94 -4.49
CA LEU A 28 -5.97 -13.14 -3.10
C LEU A 28 -5.39 -14.54 -2.89
N SER A 29 -4.21 -14.61 -2.29
CA SER A 29 -3.55 -15.88 -1.96
C SER A 29 -3.34 -15.94 -0.44
N PRO A 30 -4.22 -16.64 0.29
CA PRO A 30 -4.04 -16.85 1.72
C PRO A 30 -2.88 -17.81 1.97
N ILE A 31 -2.05 -17.50 2.97
CA ILE A 31 -0.91 -18.31 3.39
C ILE A 31 -1.14 -18.74 4.83
N GLY A 32 -1.40 -20.02 5.05
CA GLY A 32 -1.50 -20.57 6.40
C GLY A 32 -0.13 -20.56 7.10
N LEU A 33 -0.09 -20.12 8.34
CA LEU A 33 1.12 -20.17 9.16
C LEU A 33 1.23 -21.51 9.86
N ASP A 34 2.15 -22.34 9.38
CA ASP A 34 2.49 -23.62 9.96
C ASP A 34 3.86 -23.52 10.66
N PRO A 35 4.02 -24.00 11.90
CA PRO A 35 5.32 -23.97 12.60
C PRO A 35 6.46 -24.70 11.86
N SER A 36 6.13 -25.61 10.95
CA SER A 36 7.11 -26.34 10.13
C SER A 36 7.61 -25.57 8.92
N HIS A 37 6.98 -24.43 8.59
CA HIS A 37 7.35 -23.60 7.46
C HIS A 37 7.83 -22.21 7.91
N PRO A 38 8.80 -21.60 7.20
CA PRO A 38 9.24 -20.26 7.53
C PRO A 38 8.11 -19.24 7.33
N PHE A 39 8.12 -18.20 8.15
CA PHE A 39 7.17 -17.10 8.02
C PHE A 39 7.23 -16.48 6.61
N PRO A 40 6.08 -16.18 5.98
CA PRO A 40 6.06 -15.67 4.61
C PRO A 40 6.76 -14.31 4.50
N ARG A 41 7.44 -14.10 3.39
CA ARG A 41 8.09 -12.82 3.12
C ARG A 41 7.07 -11.72 2.87
N ILE A 42 6.98 -10.79 3.81
CA ILE A 42 6.10 -9.63 3.73
C ILE A 42 6.85 -8.48 3.06
N LEU A 43 6.28 -7.95 1.97
CA LEU A 43 6.87 -6.86 1.21
C LEU A 43 6.85 -5.54 1.99
N ASN A 44 7.89 -4.71 1.80
CA ASN A 44 7.98 -3.38 2.40
C ASN A 44 6.73 -2.54 2.09
N LYS A 45 6.13 -1.95 3.12
CA LYS A 45 4.96 -1.06 3.05
C LYS A 45 3.73 -1.66 2.36
N SER A 46 3.62 -3.01 2.28
CA SER A 46 2.41 -3.68 1.80
C SER A 46 1.33 -3.76 2.89
N LEU A 47 0.07 -3.77 2.48
CA LEU A 47 -1.06 -4.02 3.37
C LEU A 47 -1.29 -5.53 3.44
N ASN A 48 -1.39 -6.06 4.65
CA ASN A 48 -1.62 -7.46 4.92
C ASN A 48 -2.68 -7.62 6.01
N PHE A 49 -3.27 -8.81 6.07
CA PHE A 49 -4.21 -9.19 7.11
C PHE A 49 -3.69 -10.44 7.82
N LEU A 50 -3.68 -10.38 9.13
CA LEU A 50 -3.47 -11.52 10.00
C LEU A 50 -4.85 -12.05 10.37
N VAL A 51 -5.13 -13.30 10.01
CA VAL A 51 -6.46 -13.92 10.15
C VAL A 51 -6.37 -15.08 11.13
N SER A 52 -7.19 -15.03 12.17
CA SER A 52 -7.37 -16.15 13.11
C SER A 52 -8.41 -17.10 12.57
N LEU A 53 -8.12 -18.39 12.64
CA LEU A 53 -8.96 -19.45 12.07
C LEU A 53 -9.19 -20.57 13.08
N GLU A 54 -10.37 -21.14 13.06
CA GLU A 54 -10.71 -22.37 13.77
C GLU A 54 -11.22 -23.44 12.77
N GLY A 55 -10.88 -24.68 13.03
CA GLY A 55 -11.26 -25.81 12.17
C GLY A 55 -10.10 -26.39 11.38
N LYS A 56 -10.43 -27.17 10.36
CA LYS A 56 -9.44 -27.82 9.48
C LYS A 56 -9.49 -27.20 8.08
N ASP A 57 -8.32 -27.02 7.50
CA ASP A 57 -8.22 -26.60 6.10
C ASP A 57 -8.69 -27.71 5.13
N ALA A 58 -8.73 -27.41 3.84
CA ALA A 58 -9.12 -28.35 2.80
C ALA A 58 -8.24 -29.62 2.74
N PHE A 59 -7.07 -29.60 3.39
CA PHE A 59 -6.15 -30.75 3.49
C PHE A 59 -6.23 -31.46 4.86
N GLY A 60 -7.19 -31.06 5.72
CA GLY A 60 -7.40 -31.66 7.04
C GLY A 60 -6.42 -31.19 8.13
N ARG A 61 -5.62 -30.14 7.87
CA ARG A 61 -4.64 -29.57 8.82
C ARG A 61 -5.31 -28.51 9.69
N ASN A 62 -4.93 -28.47 10.96
CA ASN A 62 -5.33 -27.38 11.84
C ASN A 62 -4.43 -26.17 11.57
N SER A 63 -4.97 -25.12 10.94
CA SER A 63 -4.28 -23.85 10.79
C SER A 63 -4.97 -22.83 11.67
N ALA A 64 -4.28 -22.36 12.71
CA ALA A 64 -4.85 -21.36 13.63
C ALA A 64 -4.72 -19.94 13.12
N ILE A 65 -3.77 -19.68 12.23
CA ILE A 65 -3.47 -18.33 11.74
C ILE A 65 -3.08 -18.39 10.26
N ALA A 66 -3.56 -17.41 9.50
CA ALA A 66 -3.15 -17.21 8.12
C ALA A 66 -2.82 -15.73 7.85
N ILE A 67 -2.05 -15.49 6.80
CA ILE A 67 -1.79 -14.15 6.27
C ILE A 67 -2.44 -14.03 4.90
N VAL A 68 -3.18 -12.94 4.70
CA VAL A 68 -3.72 -12.54 3.40
C VAL A 68 -3.03 -11.25 2.97
N GLN A 69 -2.33 -11.29 1.84
CA GLN A 69 -1.65 -10.14 1.28
C GLN A 69 -2.60 -9.38 0.34
N ALA A 70 -2.84 -8.09 0.60
CA ALA A 70 -3.66 -7.29 -0.28
C ALA A 70 -2.93 -6.99 -1.61
N PRO A 71 -3.56 -7.21 -2.77
CA PRO A 71 -2.92 -7.03 -4.08
C PRO A 71 -2.40 -5.60 -4.27
N ARG A 72 -1.16 -5.45 -4.73
CA ARG A 72 -0.56 -4.13 -4.99
C ARG A 72 -1.12 -3.45 -6.23
N ALA A 73 -1.54 -4.23 -7.21
CA ALA A 73 -2.08 -3.74 -8.48
C ALA A 73 -3.43 -3.03 -8.31
N LEU A 74 -4.20 -3.38 -7.28
CA LEU A 74 -5.51 -2.79 -7.05
C LEU A 74 -5.42 -1.48 -6.23
N PRO A 75 -6.27 -0.48 -6.55
CA PRO A 75 -6.34 0.75 -5.79
C PRO A 75 -6.78 0.48 -4.35
N ARG A 76 -6.26 1.27 -3.40
CA ARG A 76 -6.61 1.14 -1.97
C ARG A 76 -7.91 1.82 -1.61
N ILE A 77 -8.32 2.78 -2.43
CA ILE A 77 -9.56 3.54 -2.32
C ILE A 77 -10.37 3.24 -3.56
N ILE A 78 -11.56 2.71 -3.35
CA ILE A 78 -12.47 2.29 -4.41
C ILE A 78 -13.64 3.26 -4.44
N ASN A 79 -13.90 3.86 -5.59
CA ASN A 79 -15.08 4.69 -5.80
C ASN A 79 -16.29 3.77 -6.04
N ILE A 80 -17.37 4.00 -5.30
CA ILE A 80 -18.65 3.33 -5.56
C ILE A 80 -19.31 4.01 -6.76
N PRO A 81 -19.66 3.26 -7.83
CA PRO A 81 -20.34 3.85 -8.97
C PRO A 81 -21.66 4.53 -8.57
N GLU A 82 -22.00 5.64 -9.22
CA GLU A 82 -23.20 6.42 -8.92
C GLU A 82 -24.49 5.58 -8.91
N SER A 83 -24.57 4.56 -9.76
CA SER A 83 -25.71 3.62 -9.81
C SER A 83 -25.93 2.84 -8.51
N HIS A 84 -24.93 2.75 -7.64
CA HIS A 84 -24.94 2.02 -6.38
C HIS A 84 -24.68 2.93 -5.18
N ALA A 85 -24.19 4.15 -5.41
CA ALA A 85 -23.93 5.15 -4.38
C ALA A 85 -25.23 5.69 -3.76
N GLY A 86 -25.16 6.08 -2.49
CA GLY A 86 -26.24 6.81 -1.81
C GLY A 86 -26.09 8.33 -1.94
N GLY A 87 -24.96 8.80 -2.46
CA GLY A 87 -24.63 10.19 -2.65
C GLY A 87 -23.37 10.40 -3.49
N PRO A 88 -22.96 11.66 -3.75
CA PRO A 88 -21.78 11.95 -4.54
C PRO A 88 -20.48 11.60 -3.81
N ASN A 89 -19.47 11.17 -4.55
CA ASN A 89 -18.12 10.93 -4.05
C ASN A 89 -18.08 9.95 -2.86
N GLU A 90 -18.70 8.79 -3.00
CA GLU A 90 -18.66 7.72 -2.01
C GLU A 90 -17.52 6.75 -2.29
N PHE A 91 -16.71 6.51 -1.27
CA PHE A 91 -15.53 5.66 -1.33
C PHE A 91 -15.59 4.55 -0.29
N VAL A 92 -14.98 3.43 -0.61
CA VAL A 92 -14.73 2.34 0.32
C VAL A 92 -13.25 1.96 0.28
N PHE A 93 -12.67 1.64 1.43
CA PHE A 93 -11.32 1.10 1.46
C PHE A 93 -11.30 -0.35 0.96
N LEU A 94 -10.30 -0.68 0.16
CA LEU A 94 -10.03 -2.07 -0.25
C LEU A 94 -9.95 -3.00 0.97
N SER A 95 -9.33 -2.51 2.05
CA SER A 95 -9.25 -3.24 3.32
C SER A 95 -10.60 -3.55 3.93
N SER A 96 -11.58 -2.63 3.83
CA SER A 96 -12.93 -2.86 4.33
C SER A 96 -13.67 -3.91 3.51
N ILE A 97 -13.41 -4.00 2.20
CA ILE A 97 -13.97 -5.02 1.30
C ILE A 97 -13.41 -6.39 1.67
N ILE A 98 -12.09 -6.51 1.82
CA ILE A 98 -11.43 -7.77 2.20
C ILE A 98 -11.92 -8.22 3.57
N HIS A 99 -11.93 -7.33 4.56
CA HIS A 99 -12.39 -7.64 5.92
C HIS A 99 -13.87 -8.08 5.96
N ALA A 100 -14.72 -7.52 5.08
CA ALA A 100 -16.13 -7.88 5.03
C ALA A 100 -16.40 -9.27 4.47
N HIS A 101 -15.47 -9.80 3.67
CA HIS A 101 -15.61 -11.06 2.94
C HIS A 101 -14.45 -12.02 3.20
N VAL A 102 -13.77 -11.85 4.33
CA VAL A 102 -12.64 -12.72 4.70
C VAL A 102 -13.05 -14.18 4.86
N ASP A 103 -14.29 -14.45 5.32
CA ASP A 103 -14.82 -15.80 5.45
C ASP A 103 -14.86 -16.55 4.11
N ASP A 104 -15.11 -15.85 3.01
CA ASP A 104 -15.15 -16.48 1.68
C ASP A 104 -13.75 -16.95 1.21
N ILE A 105 -12.68 -16.41 1.80
CA ILE A 105 -11.29 -16.78 1.47
C ILE A 105 -10.92 -18.13 2.11
N PHE A 106 -11.61 -18.53 3.18
CA PHE A 106 -11.30 -19.73 3.97
C PHE A 106 -12.48 -20.72 4.02
N PRO A 107 -12.85 -21.33 2.89
CA PRO A 107 -13.97 -22.28 2.87
C PRO A 107 -13.71 -23.47 3.79
N GLY A 108 -14.69 -23.78 4.63
CA GLY A 108 -14.62 -24.89 5.58
C GLY A 108 -13.95 -24.58 6.93
N MET A 109 -13.43 -23.33 7.10
CA MET A 109 -12.88 -22.86 8.36
C MET A 109 -13.71 -21.69 8.91
N GLN A 110 -13.69 -21.51 10.21
CA GLN A 110 -14.32 -20.35 10.87
C GLN A 110 -13.27 -19.26 11.08
N VAL A 111 -13.54 -18.05 10.56
CA VAL A 111 -12.72 -16.87 10.86
C VAL A 111 -13.13 -16.29 12.20
N THR A 112 -12.20 -16.26 13.16
CA THR A 112 -12.42 -15.72 14.50
C THR A 112 -11.84 -14.31 14.68
N GLY A 113 -10.98 -13.87 13.75
CA GLY A 113 -10.42 -12.52 13.75
C GLY A 113 -9.71 -12.19 12.43
N CYS A 114 -9.70 -10.89 12.09
CA CYS A 114 -9.04 -10.39 10.88
C CYS A 114 -8.46 -9.01 11.16
N TYR A 115 -7.14 -8.88 11.17
CA TYR A 115 -6.44 -7.68 11.63
C TYR A 115 -5.46 -7.17 10.59
N GLN A 116 -5.59 -5.91 10.21
CA GLN A 116 -4.68 -5.28 9.27
C GLN A 116 -3.31 -5.08 9.91
N PHE A 117 -2.26 -5.29 9.13
CA PHE A 117 -0.92 -4.89 9.51
C PHE A 117 -0.07 -4.46 8.31
N ARG A 118 0.98 -3.70 8.60
CA ARG A 118 1.93 -3.20 7.63
C ARG A 118 3.32 -3.17 8.26
N VAL A 119 4.30 -3.66 7.52
CA VAL A 119 5.72 -3.59 7.92
C VAL A 119 6.43 -2.54 7.08
N THR A 120 7.18 -1.67 7.72
CA THR A 120 8.19 -0.82 7.07
C THR A 120 9.54 -1.48 7.27
N ARG A 121 10.28 -1.61 6.17
CA ARG A 121 11.61 -2.19 6.16
C ARG A 121 12.63 -1.12 5.82
N ASP A 122 13.82 -1.31 6.32
CA ASP A 122 14.97 -0.54 5.89
C ASP A 122 15.15 -0.73 4.37
N SER A 123 15.36 0.39 3.68
CA SER A 123 15.52 0.43 2.23
C SER A 123 16.80 1.16 1.84
N ASP A 124 17.68 1.44 2.79
CA ASP A 124 18.96 2.05 2.51
C ASP A 124 19.85 1.06 1.76
N LEU A 125 20.54 1.55 0.76
CA LEU A 125 21.53 0.80 0.02
C LEU A 125 22.85 0.90 0.77
N PHE A 126 23.27 -0.18 1.40
CA PHE A 126 24.64 -0.33 1.88
C PHE A 126 25.47 -0.95 0.74
N VAL A 127 25.95 -0.13 -0.16
CA VAL A 127 26.99 -0.54 -1.14
C VAL A 127 28.30 -0.08 -0.53
N ASP A 128 29.13 -1.04 -0.11
CA ASP A 128 30.51 -0.75 0.26
C ASP A 128 31.31 -0.67 -1.03
N ASP A 129 31.52 0.57 -1.51
CA ASP A 129 32.15 0.85 -2.80
C ASP A 129 33.60 0.36 -2.88
N GLU A 130 34.22 0.00 -1.72
CA GLU A 130 35.64 -0.43 -1.66
C GLU A 130 35.81 -1.95 -1.88
N GLU A 131 34.75 -2.78 -1.72
CA GLU A 131 34.85 -4.24 -1.83
C GLU A 131 34.16 -4.87 -3.05
N VAL A 132 33.56 -4.06 -3.95
CA VAL A 132 32.69 -4.59 -5.00
C VAL A 132 33.40 -4.59 -6.38
N GLU A 133 33.84 -5.76 -6.81
CA GLU A 133 34.39 -5.99 -8.16
C GLU A 133 33.31 -5.85 -9.29
N ASP A 134 32.04 -6.03 -8.97
CA ASP A 134 30.91 -5.96 -9.93
C ASP A 134 29.72 -5.18 -9.34
N LEU A 135 29.71 -3.87 -9.61
CA LEU A 135 28.65 -2.96 -9.15
C LEU A 135 27.25 -3.38 -9.61
N LEU A 136 27.11 -4.00 -10.78
CA LEU A 136 25.83 -4.44 -11.31
C LEU A 136 25.25 -5.60 -10.48
N ARG A 137 26.06 -6.59 -10.15
CA ARG A 137 25.67 -7.71 -9.29
C ARG A 137 25.37 -7.29 -7.86
N ALA A 138 26.15 -6.34 -7.32
CA ALA A 138 25.87 -5.77 -6.02
C ALA A 138 24.52 -5.05 -6.02
N LEU A 139 24.24 -4.23 -7.04
CA LEU A 139 22.94 -3.54 -7.17
C LEU A 139 21.76 -4.49 -7.38
N GLU A 140 21.93 -5.61 -8.08
CA GLU A 140 20.89 -6.64 -8.20
C GLU A 140 20.56 -7.29 -6.84
N GLY A 141 21.57 -7.63 -6.04
CA GLY A 141 21.39 -8.12 -4.67
C GLY A 141 20.74 -7.10 -3.74
N GLU A 142 21.12 -5.84 -3.86
CA GLU A 142 20.59 -4.72 -3.08
C GLU A 142 19.13 -4.38 -3.44
N LEU A 143 18.70 -4.57 -4.68
CA LEU A 143 17.29 -4.40 -5.08
C LEU A 143 16.36 -5.38 -4.35
N ASP A 144 16.83 -6.59 -4.08
CA ASP A 144 16.10 -7.56 -3.26
C ASP A 144 16.11 -7.17 -1.77
N GLN A 145 17.22 -6.61 -1.26
CA GLN A 145 17.29 -6.08 0.11
C GLN A 145 16.33 -4.90 0.31
N ARG A 146 16.14 -4.01 -0.65
CA ARG A 146 15.12 -2.94 -0.59
C ARG A 146 13.71 -3.46 -0.36
N ARG A 147 13.40 -4.66 -0.86
CA ARG A 147 12.09 -5.29 -0.68
C ARG A 147 11.99 -6.04 0.64
N PHE A 148 13.09 -6.58 1.13
CA PHE A 148 13.16 -7.53 2.25
C PHE A 148 14.25 -7.18 3.27
N GLY A 149 14.74 -5.95 3.31
CA GLY A 149 15.64 -5.46 4.36
C GLY A 149 15.05 -5.64 5.76
N ALA A 150 15.82 -5.38 6.80
CA ALA A 150 15.36 -5.50 8.17
C ALA A 150 14.06 -4.73 8.40
N ALA A 151 13.13 -5.31 9.14
CA ALA A 151 11.95 -4.57 9.57
C ALA A 151 12.37 -3.51 10.60
N VAL A 152 11.82 -2.30 10.48
CA VAL A 152 12.10 -1.18 11.39
C VAL A 152 10.83 -0.62 12.02
N ARG A 153 9.66 -1.04 11.53
CA ARG A 153 8.37 -0.60 12.08
C ARG A 153 7.25 -1.56 11.70
N LEU A 154 6.41 -1.88 12.67
CA LEU A 154 5.15 -2.59 12.50
C LEU A 154 3.99 -1.67 12.85
N GLU A 155 3.04 -1.51 11.94
CA GLU A 155 1.74 -0.90 12.18
C GLU A 155 0.68 -1.99 12.16
N VAL A 156 -0.15 -2.07 13.18
CA VAL A 156 -1.16 -3.12 13.33
C VAL A 156 -2.49 -2.52 13.81
N ALA A 157 -3.61 -3.10 13.41
CA ALA A 157 -4.92 -2.69 13.90
C ALA A 157 -4.98 -2.75 15.44
N ALA A 158 -5.53 -1.71 16.07
CA ALA A 158 -5.56 -1.58 17.53
C ALA A 158 -6.31 -2.71 18.23
N GLU A 159 -7.28 -3.31 17.54
CA GLU A 159 -8.11 -4.42 17.99
C GLU A 159 -7.41 -5.78 17.94
N CYS A 160 -6.21 -5.84 17.33
CA CYS A 160 -5.44 -7.07 17.24
C CYS A 160 -5.03 -7.55 18.65
N PRO A 161 -5.26 -8.84 18.99
CA PRO A 161 -4.83 -9.42 20.26
C PRO A 161 -3.33 -9.30 20.48
N ILE A 162 -2.95 -9.11 21.73
CA ILE A 162 -1.54 -8.87 22.10
C ILE A 162 -0.65 -10.06 21.72
N GLU A 163 -1.15 -11.28 21.83
CA GLU A 163 -0.44 -12.50 21.49
C GLU A 163 -0.08 -12.54 19.99
N MET A 164 -0.99 -12.08 19.15
CA MET A 164 -0.78 -12.00 17.71
C MET A 164 0.20 -10.87 17.35
N ILE A 165 0.11 -9.74 18.06
CA ILE A 165 1.06 -8.62 17.90
C ILE A 165 2.47 -9.08 18.30
N SER A 166 2.61 -9.75 19.46
CA SER A 166 3.89 -10.27 19.95
C SER A 166 4.50 -11.28 18.99
N ARG A 167 3.66 -12.14 18.39
CA ARG A 167 4.11 -13.07 17.35
C ARG A 167 4.68 -12.34 16.13
N LEU A 168 3.98 -11.33 15.62
CA LEU A 168 4.49 -10.52 14.50
C LEU A 168 5.78 -9.79 14.88
N GLY A 169 5.85 -9.20 16.10
CA GLY A 169 7.05 -8.55 16.61
C GLY A 169 8.25 -9.49 16.63
N HIS A 170 8.06 -10.71 17.13
CA HIS A 170 9.10 -11.75 17.15
C HIS A 170 9.56 -12.13 15.72
N GLU A 171 8.60 -12.40 14.81
CA GLU A 171 8.90 -12.77 13.42
C GLU A 171 9.67 -11.66 12.67
N PHE A 172 9.36 -10.41 12.93
CA PHE A 172 10.03 -9.26 12.32
C PHE A 172 11.24 -8.76 13.13
N LYS A 173 11.53 -9.37 14.30
CA LYS A 173 12.62 -8.97 15.21
C LYS A 173 12.51 -7.52 15.66
N LEU A 174 11.29 -7.06 15.94
CA LEU A 174 10.98 -5.72 16.39
C LEU A 174 10.81 -5.68 17.91
N VAL A 175 11.20 -4.56 18.51
CA VAL A 175 10.96 -4.25 19.91
C VAL A 175 9.68 -3.44 20.08
N ASP A 176 9.15 -3.35 21.30
CA ASP A 176 7.82 -2.77 21.56
C ASP A 176 7.67 -1.31 21.09
N ASN A 177 8.73 -0.50 21.13
CA ASN A 177 8.71 0.89 20.67
C ASN A 177 8.69 1.04 19.13
N GLU A 178 8.85 -0.06 18.38
CA GLU A 178 8.77 -0.12 16.92
C GLU A 178 7.40 -0.65 16.45
N ILE A 179 6.51 -1.00 17.40
CA ILE A 179 5.19 -1.55 17.13
C ILE A 179 4.13 -0.49 17.46
N TYR A 180 3.33 -0.12 16.45
CA TYR A 180 2.33 0.93 16.55
C TYR A 180 0.92 0.37 16.37
N ARG A 181 0.08 0.53 17.37
CA ARG A 181 -1.34 0.16 17.30
C ARG A 181 -2.14 1.31 16.68
N CYS A 182 -2.79 1.04 15.55
CA CYS A 182 -3.50 2.04 14.76
C CYS A 182 -5.01 1.90 14.92
N HIS A 183 -5.67 2.97 15.38
CA HIS A 183 -7.14 3.08 15.38
C HIS A 183 -7.61 3.52 13.99
N GLY A 184 -7.81 2.57 13.08
CA GLY A 184 -8.22 2.82 11.71
C GLY A 184 -7.29 2.18 10.67
N PRO A 185 -7.30 2.66 9.42
CA PRO A 185 -6.47 2.08 8.36
C PRO A 185 -4.97 2.23 8.62
N VAL A 186 -4.20 1.15 8.46
CA VAL A 186 -2.75 1.14 8.69
C VAL A 186 -1.92 1.79 7.56
N ASN A 187 -2.52 2.38 6.54
CA ASN A 187 -1.80 2.99 5.42
C ASN A 187 -2.49 4.28 4.94
N LEU A 188 -2.47 5.31 5.76
CA LEU A 188 -3.14 6.59 5.48
C LEU A 188 -2.54 7.37 4.30
N THR A 189 -1.27 7.12 3.93
CA THR A 189 -0.64 7.75 2.76
C THR A 189 -1.45 7.55 1.47
N ARG A 190 -2.23 6.48 1.39
CA ARG A 190 -3.08 6.19 0.23
C ARG A 190 -4.24 7.19 0.06
N LEU A 191 -4.61 7.93 1.12
CA LEU A 191 -5.59 9.01 1.04
C LEU A 191 -5.14 10.17 0.13
N MET A 192 -3.85 10.31 -0.15
CA MET A 192 -3.32 11.30 -1.09
C MET A 192 -3.86 11.12 -2.52
N ALA A 193 -4.43 9.96 -2.86
CA ALA A 193 -5.10 9.75 -4.14
C ALA A 193 -6.47 10.43 -4.24
N VAL A 194 -7.14 10.71 -3.11
CA VAL A 194 -8.52 11.23 -3.08
C VAL A 194 -8.69 12.57 -3.79
N PRO A 195 -7.78 13.57 -3.65
CA PRO A 195 -7.93 14.84 -4.35
C PRO A 195 -8.02 14.71 -5.88
N ALA A 196 -7.37 13.69 -6.45
CA ALA A 196 -7.46 13.42 -7.89
C ALA A 196 -8.75 12.70 -8.30
N MET A 197 -9.43 12.06 -7.35
CA MET A 197 -10.66 11.27 -7.58
C MET A 197 -11.93 12.10 -7.46
N VAL A 198 -11.84 13.36 -7.00
CA VAL A 198 -13.00 14.23 -6.76
C VAL A 198 -12.91 15.52 -7.58
N GLU A 199 -14.04 15.89 -8.20
CA GLU A 199 -14.19 17.15 -8.94
C GLU A 199 -14.63 18.26 -7.96
N ARG A 200 -13.68 18.83 -7.23
CA ARG A 200 -13.87 19.91 -6.25
C ARG A 200 -12.81 20.99 -6.42
N PRO A 201 -12.87 21.77 -7.52
CA PRO A 201 -11.90 22.83 -7.79
C PRO A 201 -11.89 23.92 -6.70
N ASP A 202 -13.01 24.13 -6.02
CA ASP A 202 -13.16 25.04 -4.88
C ASP A 202 -12.31 24.64 -3.65
N LEU A 203 -11.89 23.37 -3.55
CA LEU A 203 -11.04 22.85 -2.47
C LEU A 203 -9.59 22.64 -2.92
N LYS A 204 -9.24 23.01 -4.12
CA LYS A 204 -7.88 22.86 -4.68
C LYS A 204 -7.26 24.22 -4.96
N PHE A 205 -5.96 24.30 -4.78
CA PHE A 205 -5.24 25.46 -5.29
C PHE A 205 -5.33 25.52 -6.81
N PRO A 206 -5.38 26.72 -7.41
CA PRO A 206 -5.31 26.86 -8.86
C PRO A 206 -4.02 26.23 -9.39
N VAL A 207 -4.10 25.68 -10.60
CA VAL A 207 -2.92 25.09 -11.23
C VAL A 207 -1.87 26.16 -11.44
N PHE A 208 -0.72 25.97 -10.82
CA PHE A 208 0.41 26.87 -11.00
C PHE A 208 1.11 26.56 -12.34
N THR A 209 1.28 27.58 -13.18
CA THR A 209 2.01 27.47 -14.44
C THR A 209 3.34 28.16 -14.31
N PRO A 210 4.47 27.41 -14.32
CA PRO A 210 5.79 28.01 -14.27
C PRO A 210 6.05 28.96 -15.44
N SER A 211 6.70 30.08 -15.17
CA SER A 211 7.10 31.01 -16.24
C SER A 211 8.21 30.41 -17.12
N ARG A 212 8.27 30.84 -18.36
CA ARG A 212 9.42 30.52 -19.23
C ARG A 212 10.46 31.61 -19.09
N PRO A 213 11.72 31.28 -18.75
CA PRO A 213 12.80 32.25 -18.75
C PRO A 213 12.95 32.91 -20.11
N ARG A 214 13.11 34.24 -20.16
CA ARG A 214 13.15 34.99 -21.43
C ARG A 214 14.23 34.47 -22.39
N ARG A 215 15.39 34.06 -21.87
CA ARG A 215 16.47 33.48 -22.68
C ARG A 215 16.13 32.17 -23.34
N LEU A 216 15.18 31.40 -22.78
CA LEU A 216 14.71 30.11 -23.29
C LEU A 216 13.45 30.23 -24.15
N ALA A 217 12.67 31.30 -23.96
CA ALA A 217 11.35 31.45 -24.61
C ALA A 217 11.43 31.49 -26.17
N LEU A 218 12.52 31.99 -26.70
CA LEU A 218 12.76 32.14 -28.17
C LEU A 218 13.88 31.22 -28.68
N ALA A 219 14.40 30.34 -27.85
CA ALA A 219 15.53 29.50 -28.23
C ALA A 219 15.05 28.33 -29.11
N THR A 220 15.63 28.19 -30.28
CA THR A 220 15.47 27.03 -31.17
C THR A 220 16.58 25.99 -30.96
N ASP A 221 17.72 26.40 -30.43
CA ASP A 221 18.87 25.54 -30.06
C ASP A 221 19.28 25.82 -28.61
N MET A 222 19.00 24.87 -27.75
CA MET A 222 19.30 24.95 -26.32
C MET A 222 20.80 24.95 -26.04
N PHE A 223 21.57 24.18 -26.80
CA PHE A 223 23.02 24.17 -26.64
C PHE A 223 23.67 25.50 -27.01
N ALA A 224 23.11 26.22 -27.98
CA ALA A 224 23.58 27.58 -28.30
C ALA A 224 23.30 28.55 -27.14
N VAL A 225 22.17 28.41 -26.43
CA VAL A 225 21.86 29.22 -25.25
C VAL A 225 22.87 28.95 -24.13
N ILE A 226 23.13 27.68 -23.83
CA ILE A 226 24.06 27.27 -22.78
C ILE A 226 25.49 27.75 -23.08
N ARG A 227 25.96 27.64 -24.34
CA ARG A 227 27.27 28.14 -24.74
C ARG A 227 27.45 29.65 -24.55
N ARG A 228 26.35 30.43 -24.58
CA ARG A 228 26.38 31.89 -24.35
C ARG A 228 26.56 32.30 -22.90
N GLY A 229 26.46 31.33 -21.98
CA GLY A 229 26.63 31.53 -20.54
C GLY A 229 25.61 30.76 -19.73
N ASP A 230 25.94 30.56 -18.47
CA ASP A 230 25.14 29.81 -17.52
C ASP A 230 23.71 30.36 -17.40
N LEU A 231 22.76 29.45 -17.15
CA LEU A 231 21.38 29.77 -16.94
C LEU A 231 20.95 29.18 -15.61
N MET A 232 20.57 30.08 -14.68
CA MET A 232 19.98 29.67 -13.40
C MET A 232 18.46 29.69 -13.53
N LEU A 233 17.81 28.61 -13.10
CA LEU A 233 16.36 28.48 -13.06
C LEU A 233 15.89 28.37 -11.62
N HIS A 234 14.87 29.16 -11.27
CA HIS A 234 14.26 29.12 -9.94
C HIS A 234 13.04 28.19 -9.92
N HIS A 235 13.27 26.93 -9.59
CA HIS A 235 12.18 25.97 -9.46
C HIS A 235 11.37 26.16 -8.17
N PRO A 236 10.04 25.96 -8.21
CA PRO A 236 9.19 25.54 -9.35
C PRO A 236 8.67 26.73 -10.19
N PHE A 237 9.13 27.95 -9.95
CA PHE A 237 8.59 29.19 -10.55
C PHE A 237 8.98 29.39 -12.01
N GLU A 238 10.12 28.86 -12.40
CA GLU A 238 10.61 28.84 -13.78
C GLU A 238 10.66 27.41 -14.31
N SER A 239 10.19 27.22 -15.53
CA SER A 239 10.06 25.88 -16.15
C SER A 239 11.40 25.38 -16.66
N PHE A 240 11.73 24.14 -16.32
CA PHE A 240 12.85 23.39 -16.93
C PHE A 240 12.44 22.69 -18.23
N VAL A 241 11.15 22.56 -18.53
CA VAL A 241 10.63 21.89 -19.73
C VAL A 241 11.27 22.39 -21.03
N PRO A 242 11.59 23.68 -21.24
CA PRO A 242 12.26 24.14 -22.44
C PRO A 242 13.69 23.62 -22.62
N VAL A 243 14.30 23.03 -21.59
CA VAL A 243 15.68 22.52 -21.61
C VAL A 243 15.70 21.02 -21.98
N ILE A 244 14.59 20.31 -21.80
CA ILE A 244 14.41 18.90 -22.10
C ILE A 244 13.88 18.75 -23.54
#